data_3186fc846be69ad6e3d8f73d6b5ad913
#
_entry.id   3186fc846be69ad6e3d8f73d6b5ad913
#
_cell.length_a   1.000
_cell.length_b   1.000
_cell.length_c   1.000
_cell.angle_alpha   90.00
_cell.angle_beta   90.00
_cell.angle_gamma   90.00
#
_symmetry.space_group_name_H-M   'P 1'
#
loop_
_entity.id
_entity.type
_entity.pdbx_description
1 polymer ?
#
loop_
_entity_poly.entity_id
_entity_poly.type
_entity_poly.pdbx_seq_one_letter_code
_entity_poly.pdbx_strand_id
1 'polypeptide(L)'
;MEVFGVGIWAILGFAFAAYAVVGNDALQTLGTFISSNQKLPWWAMFLFSAVVLIIVFYIGYEKFDGDPSWGRLSNVKKYPEFTAQWYHVVPAAALLIITRFGIPVSTSFMILSIFATMAGMQSMIEKSAYAYVMSFGLGLVLYVFLAPTLERHFMKTPERAQKSYWILFQWVTTAYLWAVWLIQDFANIYIFLPRQLSPELAIASILLIVVLLMITFLNKGGPVQKILNSKTSVTDIRSATLIDFFYASILAYFAYVSNTPMSTTWAFLGFIGGRELALATIDKVRSPGATFKIIGMDAAKALFGLVVSVVLAVGLPRLAAMMASAN
;
A
#
# COMPACT_ATOMS: atom_id res chain seq x y z
N MET A 1 -12.54 -24.86 15.02
CA MET A 1 -12.67 -25.16 13.60
C MET A 1 -11.38 -24.78 12.92
N GLU A 2 -10.75 -25.70 12.25
CA GLU A 2 -9.50 -25.47 11.50
C GLU A 2 -9.69 -25.86 10.05
N VAL A 3 -9.08 -25.11 9.14
CA VAL A 3 -9.06 -25.40 7.70
C VAL A 3 -7.60 -25.33 7.25
N PHE A 4 -7.10 -26.36 6.61
CA PHE A 4 -5.67 -26.51 6.29
C PHE A 4 -4.73 -26.38 7.50
N GLY A 5 -5.15 -26.82 8.70
CA GLY A 5 -4.38 -26.66 9.94
C GLY A 5 -4.34 -25.21 10.49
N VAL A 6 -5.14 -24.31 9.95
CA VAL A 6 -5.19 -22.89 10.35
C VAL A 6 -6.50 -22.61 11.09
N GLY A 7 -6.41 -21.94 12.24
CA GLY A 7 -7.56 -21.60 13.05
C GLY A 7 -8.45 -20.53 12.39
N ILE A 8 -9.75 -20.55 12.73
CA ILE A 8 -10.77 -19.66 12.14
C ILE A 8 -10.41 -18.16 12.23
N TRP A 9 -9.82 -17.71 13.34
CA TRP A 9 -9.44 -16.32 13.51
C TRP A 9 -8.31 -15.89 12.58
N ALA A 10 -7.38 -16.80 12.28
CA ALA A 10 -6.32 -16.54 11.31
C ALA A 10 -6.89 -16.41 9.89
N ILE A 11 -7.84 -17.29 9.53
CA ILE A 11 -8.50 -17.25 8.21
C ILE A 11 -9.32 -15.95 8.06
N LEU A 12 -10.09 -15.58 9.06
CA LEU A 12 -10.87 -14.34 9.03
C LEU A 12 -9.96 -13.10 8.98
N GLY A 13 -8.89 -13.09 9.78
CA GLY A 13 -7.90 -12.02 9.77
C GLY A 13 -7.21 -11.88 8.41
N PHE A 14 -6.78 -13.00 7.82
CA PHE A 14 -6.22 -13.05 6.49
C PHE A 14 -7.19 -12.50 5.42
N ALA A 15 -8.45 -12.95 5.43
CA ALA A 15 -9.45 -12.51 4.47
C ALA A 15 -9.75 -11.00 4.58
N PHE A 16 -9.89 -10.48 5.79
CA PHE A 16 -10.10 -9.04 6.01
C PHE A 16 -8.86 -8.21 5.65
N ALA A 17 -7.67 -8.68 6.00
CA ALA A 17 -6.42 -8.04 5.62
C ALA A 17 -6.24 -8.03 4.09
N ALA A 18 -6.45 -9.16 3.43
CA ALA A 18 -6.38 -9.25 1.97
C ALA A 18 -7.37 -8.31 1.30
N TYR A 19 -8.62 -8.26 1.78
CA TYR A 19 -9.62 -7.34 1.25
C TYR A 19 -9.24 -5.86 1.47
N ALA A 20 -8.73 -5.52 2.67
CA ALA A 20 -8.31 -4.16 2.99
C ALA A 20 -7.11 -3.71 2.13
N VAL A 21 -6.09 -4.57 2.01
CA VAL A 21 -4.88 -4.28 1.23
C VAL A 21 -5.21 -4.13 -0.26
N VAL A 22 -5.94 -5.09 -0.83
CA VAL A 22 -6.27 -5.08 -2.27
C VAL A 22 -7.32 -4.02 -2.61
N GLY A 23 -8.31 -3.80 -1.74
CA GLY A 23 -9.39 -2.85 -1.99
C GLY A 23 -9.03 -1.38 -1.75
N ASN A 24 -8.03 -1.11 -0.92
CA ASN A 24 -7.64 0.25 -0.55
C ASN A 24 -6.23 0.61 -1.01
N ASP A 25 -5.23 -0.15 -0.57
CA ASP A 25 -3.83 0.25 -0.75
C ASP A 25 -3.31 -0.07 -2.15
N ALA A 26 -3.78 -1.14 -2.79
CA ALA A 26 -3.43 -1.43 -4.18
C ALA A 26 -3.78 -0.27 -5.13
N LEU A 27 -4.78 0.55 -4.78
CA LEU A 27 -5.15 1.72 -5.59
C LEU A 27 -4.14 2.87 -5.50
N GLN A 28 -3.25 2.89 -4.49
CA GLN A 28 -2.13 3.84 -4.44
C GLN A 28 -1.09 3.54 -5.54
N THR A 29 -1.05 2.30 -6.02
CA THR A 29 -0.15 1.83 -7.08
C THR A 29 -0.84 1.68 -8.43
N LEU A 30 -2.02 1.08 -8.45
CA LEU A 30 -2.77 0.80 -9.67
C LEU A 30 -3.75 1.92 -10.06
N GLY A 31 -3.97 2.91 -9.18
CA GLY A 31 -4.95 3.96 -9.40
C GLY A 31 -4.61 4.89 -10.56
N THR A 32 -3.34 5.26 -10.72
CA THR A 32 -2.83 6.03 -11.87
C THR A 32 -3.01 5.25 -13.16
N PHE A 33 -2.70 3.94 -13.14
CA PHE A 33 -2.88 3.02 -14.25
C PHE A 33 -4.35 2.89 -14.66
N ILE A 34 -5.26 2.69 -13.69
CA ILE A 34 -6.71 2.63 -13.95
C ILE A 34 -7.22 3.96 -14.53
N SER A 35 -6.78 5.10 -13.98
CA SER A 35 -7.22 6.44 -14.42
C SER A 35 -6.79 6.77 -15.84
N SER A 36 -5.57 6.40 -16.21
CA SER A 36 -5.02 6.72 -17.54
C SER A 36 -5.41 5.72 -18.63
N ASN A 37 -5.90 4.53 -18.26
CA ASN A 37 -6.29 3.46 -19.17
C ASN A 37 -7.80 3.18 -19.18
N GLN A 38 -8.64 4.14 -18.89
CA GLN A 38 -10.11 3.96 -18.78
C GLN A 38 -10.78 3.41 -20.06
N LYS A 39 -10.13 3.55 -21.22
CA LYS A 39 -10.61 3.02 -22.50
C LYS A 39 -10.37 1.51 -22.64
N LEU A 40 -9.47 0.94 -21.85
CA LEU A 40 -9.22 -0.49 -21.88
C LEU A 40 -10.32 -1.26 -21.13
N PRO A 41 -10.62 -2.49 -21.55
CA PRO A 41 -11.52 -3.34 -20.81
C PRO A 41 -10.90 -3.70 -19.46
N TRP A 42 -11.72 -3.73 -18.41
CA TRP A 42 -11.27 -3.99 -17.04
C TRP A 42 -10.47 -5.30 -16.91
N TRP A 43 -10.86 -6.33 -17.66
CA TRP A 43 -10.21 -7.64 -17.61
C TRP A 43 -8.75 -7.61 -18.12
N ALA A 44 -8.42 -6.73 -19.08
CA ALA A 44 -7.04 -6.61 -19.57
C ALA A 44 -6.12 -6.01 -18.50
N MET A 45 -6.59 -4.96 -17.79
CA MET A 45 -5.87 -4.36 -16.68
C MET A 45 -5.77 -5.33 -15.49
N PHE A 46 -6.84 -6.08 -15.21
CA PHE A 46 -6.85 -7.12 -14.18
C PHE A 46 -5.83 -8.22 -14.48
N LEU A 47 -5.85 -8.79 -15.69
CA LEU A 47 -4.92 -9.87 -16.07
C LEU A 47 -3.46 -9.43 -15.94
N PHE A 48 -3.13 -8.22 -16.39
CA PHE A 48 -1.81 -7.65 -16.23
C PHE A 48 -1.41 -7.59 -14.75
N SER A 49 -2.26 -7.02 -13.91
CA SER A 49 -1.97 -6.86 -12.48
C SER A 49 -1.92 -8.20 -11.74
N ALA A 50 -2.77 -9.17 -12.12
CA ALA A 50 -2.79 -10.50 -11.56
C ALA A 50 -1.54 -11.31 -11.92
N VAL A 51 -1.05 -11.19 -13.16
CA VAL A 51 0.21 -11.85 -13.58
C VAL A 51 1.38 -11.33 -12.75
N VAL A 52 1.52 -10.01 -12.58
CA VAL A 52 2.57 -9.43 -11.74
C VAL A 52 2.45 -9.91 -10.29
N LEU A 53 1.24 -9.91 -9.74
CA LEU A 53 0.97 -10.39 -8.37
C LEU A 53 1.38 -11.85 -8.18
N ILE A 54 0.99 -12.74 -9.10
CA ILE A 54 1.33 -14.17 -9.04
C ILE A 54 2.85 -14.37 -9.15
N ILE A 55 3.53 -13.65 -10.04
CA ILE A 55 4.99 -13.73 -10.20
C ILE A 55 5.69 -13.29 -8.91
N VAL A 56 5.29 -12.16 -8.32
CA VAL A 56 5.90 -11.66 -7.09
C VAL A 56 5.65 -12.60 -5.91
N PHE A 57 4.44 -13.15 -5.81
CA PHE A 57 4.09 -14.15 -4.81
C PHE A 57 4.98 -15.39 -4.96
N TYR A 58 5.05 -15.95 -6.17
CA TYR A 58 5.81 -17.18 -6.45
C TYR A 58 7.31 -16.97 -6.14
N ILE A 59 7.91 -15.87 -6.57
CA ILE A 59 9.32 -15.58 -6.29
C ILE A 59 9.55 -15.45 -4.79
N GLY A 60 8.67 -14.77 -4.05
CA GLY A 60 8.75 -14.66 -2.58
C GLY A 60 8.66 -16.02 -1.91
N TYR A 61 7.65 -16.80 -2.27
CA TYR A 61 7.41 -18.15 -1.76
C TYR A 61 8.62 -19.08 -1.95
N GLU A 62 9.19 -19.15 -3.16
CA GLU A 62 10.35 -19.97 -3.45
C GLU A 62 11.63 -19.46 -2.76
N LYS A 63 11.87 -18.15 -2.79
CA LYS A 63 13.11 -17.55 -2.28
C LYS A 63 13.20 -17.58 -0.75
N PHE A 64 12.09 -17.61 -0.05
CA PHE A 64 12.01 -17.53 1.42
C PHE A 64 11.34 -18.77 2.02
N ASP A 65 11.57 -19.95 1.45
CA ASP A 65 11.17 -21.26 1.98
C ASP A 65 9.68 -21.32 2.38
N GLY A 66 8.81 -20.88 1.49
CA GLY A 66 7.36 -20.90 1.71
C GLY A 66 6.80 -19.62 2.36
N ASP A 67 7.61 -18.55 2.55
CA ASP A 67 7.16 -17.27 3.09
C ASP A 67 6.91 -16.22 1.97
N PRO A 68 5.64 -15.97 1.57
CA PRO A 68 5.35 -14.96 0.56
C PRO A 68 5.55 -13.52 1.04
N SER A 69 5.80 -13.30 2.34
CA SER A 69 6.06 -11.97 2.89
C SER A 69 7.49 -11.45 2.62
N TRP A 70 8.26 -12.16 1.82
CA TRP A 70 9.65 -11.81 1.46
C TRP A 70 10.58 -11.71 2.68
N GLY A 71 10.39 -12.58 3.68
CA GLY A 71 11.17 -12.59 4.90
C GLY A 71 10.99 -11.35 5.79
N ARG A 72 10.00 -10.51 5.54
CA ARG A 72 9.76 -9.28 6.32
C ARG A 72 9.28 -9.56 7.73
N LEU A 73 8.70 -10.72 7.95
CA LEU A 73 8.21 -11.19 9.25
C LEU A 73 9.18 -12.14 9.94
N SER A 74 10.36 -12.41 9.34
CA SER A 74 11.33 -13.39 9.85
C SER A 74 12.00 -13.00 11.16
N ASN A 75 12.00 -11.72 11.52
CA ASN A 75 12.62 -11.26 12.78
C ASN A 75 11.69 -11.53 13.98
N VAL A 76 11.85 -12.67 14.61
CA VAL A 76 11.04 -13.11 15.77
C VAL A 76 11.12 -12.17 16.98
N LYS A 77 12.19 -11.36 17.13
CA LYS A 77 12.27 -10.33 18.16
C LYS A 77 11.33 -9.17 17.92
N LYS A 78 10.96 -8.92 16.65
CA LYS A 78 10.02 -7.87 16.25
C LYS A 78 8.62 -8.40 16.03
N TYR A 79 8.51 -9.59 15.41
CA TYR A 79 7.25 -10.28 15.07
C TYR A 79 7.31 -11.72 15.54
N PRO A 80 7.05 -11.97 16.85
CA PRO A 80 7.07 -13.33 17.41
C PRO A 80 5.98 -14.20 16.79
N GLU A 81 6.14 -15.50 16.89
CA GLU A 81 5.06 -16.44 16.58
C GLU A 81 3.91 -16.25 17.56
N PHE A 82 2.71 -16.44 17.08
CA PHE A 82 1.48 -16.25 17.88
C PHE A 82 0.39 -17.22 17.43
N THR A 83 -0.58 -17.45 18.29
CA THR A 83 -1.82 -18.11 17.94
C THR A 83 -2.90 -17.03 17.72
N ALA A 84 -3.50 -17.02 16.54
CA ALA A 84 -4.51 -16.02 16.21
C ALA A 84 -5.73 -16.13 17.14
N GLN A 85 -6.12 -15.01 17.70
CA GLN A 85 -7.29 -14.83 18.56
C GLN A 85 -8.25 -13.82 17.93
N TRP A 86 -9.46 -13.75 18.42
CA TRP A 86 -10.49 -12.84 17.92
C TRP A 86 -10.02 -11.38 17.82
N TYR A 87 -9.28 -10.91 18.79
CA TYR A 87 -8.82 -9.52 18.85
C TYR A 87 -7.76 -9.18 17.78
N HIS A 88 -7.05 -10.15 17.24
CA HIS A 88 -6.14 -9.92 16.10
C HIS A 88 -6.89 -9.56 14.80
N VAL A 89 -8.15 -9.95 14.67
CA VAL A 89 -8.99 -9.65 13.51
C VAL A 89 -9.52 -8.21 13.53
N VAL A 90 -9.69 -7.64 14.72
CA VAL A 90 -10.31 -6.32 14.92
C VAL A 90 -9.61 -5.19 14.17
N PRO A 91 -8.26 -5.08 14.16
CA PRO A 91 -7.58 -4.02 13.39
C PRO A 91 -7.83 -4.11 11.89
N ALA A 92 -7.85 -5.30 11.31
CA ALA A 92 -8.17 -5.48 9.88
C ALA A 92 -9.61 -5.07 9.57
N ALA A 93 -10.57 -5.42 10.43
CA ALA A 93 -11.96 -4.98 10.31
C ALA A 93 -12.12 -3.45 10.48
N ALA A 94 -11.41 -2.87 11.47
CA ALA A 94 -11.40 -1.42 11.69
C ALA A 94 -10.83 -0.66 10.48
N LEU A 95 -9.79 -1.18 9.84
CA LEU A 95 -9.21 -0.60 8.63
C LEU A 95 -10.25 -0.49 7.50
N LEU A 96 -11.06 -1.53 7.29
CA LEU A 96 -12.12 -1.53 6.28
C LEU A 96 -13.17 -0.43 6.54
N ILE A 97 -13.47 -0.17 7.80
CA ILE A 97 -14.42 0.87 8.19
C ILE A 97 -13.82 2.25 7.97
N ILE A 98 -12.63 2.51 8.50
CA ILE A 98 -11.98 3.83 8.50
C ILE A 98 -11.68 4.28 7.06
N THR A 99 -11.23 3.37 6.21
CA THR A 99 -10.91 3.72 4.81
C THR A 99 -12.15 4.10 3.99
N ARG A 100 -13.34 3.59 4.33
CA ARG A 100 -14.60 4.04 3.70
C ARG A 100 -14.93 5.51 3.97
N PHE A 101 -14.41 6.09 5.05
CA PHE A 101 -14.53 7.51 5.35
C PHE A 101 -13.44 8.37 4.68
N GLY A 102 -12.62 7.79 3.81
CA GLY A 102 -11.57 8.51 3.08
C GLY A 102 -10.41 8.95 3.96
N ILE A 103 -10.20 8.30 5.10
CA ILE A 103 -9.07 8.55 5.98
C ILE A 103 -7.92 7.65 5.52
N PRO A 104 -6.78 8.20 5.07
CA PRO A 104 -5.62 7.44 4.66
C PRO A 104 -4.94 6.84 5.91
N VAL A 105 -5.25 5.59 6.20
CA VAL A 105 -4.63 4.83 7.29
C VAL A 105 -3.59 3.90 6.71
N SER A 106 -2.46 3.81 7.37
CA SER A 106 -1.43 2.84 7.02
C SER A 106 -1.88 1.42 7.39
N THR A 107 -1.98 0.57 6.39
CA THR A 107 -2.30 -0.86 6.58
C THR A 107 -1.24 -1.54 7.45
N SER A 108 0.06 -1.24 7.23
CA SER A 108 1.13 -1.79 8.04
C SER A 108 0.99 -1.42 9.52
N PHE A 109 0.70 -0.16 9.85
CA PHE A 109 0.46 0.22 11.23
C PHE A 109 -0.80 -0.44 11.80
N MET A 110 -1.90 -0.39 11.07
CA MET A 110 -3.17 -0.90 11.56
C MET A 110 -3.12 -2.41 11.81
N ILE A 111 -2.53 -3.18 10.89
CA ILE A 111 -2.52 -4.64 10.98
C ILE A 111 -1.31 -5.13 11.78
N LEU A 112 -0.08 -4.72 11.41
CA LEU A 112 1.11 -5.34 11.98
C LEU A 112 1.38 -4.94 13.44
N SER A 113 0.90 -3.78 13.91
CA SER A 113 1.19 -3.29 15.26
C SER A 113 0.72 -4.25 16.36
N ILE A 114 -0.42 -4.94 16.18
CA ILE A 114 -0.96 -5.86 17.18
C ILE A 114 -0.14 -7.16 17.30
N PHE A 115 0.65 -7.48 16.28
CA PHE A 115 1.55 -8.63 16.24
C PHE A 115 2.99 -8.27 16.59
N ALA A 116 3.33 -6.98 16.56
CA ALA A 116 4.68 -6.49 16.77
C ALA A 116 4.99 -6.35 18.25
N THR A 117 6.23 -6.63 18.62
CA THR A 117 6.77 -6.17 19.91
C THR A 117 6.91 -4.63 19.90
N MET A 118 7.14 -4.03 21.07
CA MET A 118 7.41 -2.58 21.15
C MET A 118 8.59 -2.17 20.28
N ALA A 119 9.65 -2.97 20.23
CA ALA A 119 10.81 -2.73 19.37
C ALA A 119 10.46 -2.85 17.88
N GLY A 120 9.58 -3.78 17.51
CA GLY A 120 9.06 -3.94 16.16
C GLY A 120 8.23 -2.72 15.73
N MET A 121 7.31 -2.29 16.56
CA MET A 121 6.45 -1.13 16.33
C MET A 121 7.28 0.16 16.23
N GLN A 122 8.23 0.38 17.13
CA GLN A 122 9.12 1.54 17.07
C GLN A 122 9.93 1.56 15.76
N SER A 123 10.56 0.44 15.41
CA SER A 123 11.32 0.33 14.14
C SER A 123 10.45 0.62 12.90
N MET A 124 9.20 0.19 12.91
CA MET A 124 8.26 0.43 11.82
C MET A 124 7.89 1.91 11.73
N ILE A 125 7.64 2.58 12.87
CA ILE A 125 7.33 4.02 12.95
C ILE A 125 8.53 4.84 12.46
N GLU A 126 9.74 4.60 12.98
CA GLU A 126 10.96 5.30 12.61
C GLU A 126 11.24 5.19 11.11
N LYS A 127 11.18 3.97 10.55
CA LYS A 127 11.39 3.75 9.12
C LYS A 127 10.33 4.46 8.27
N SER A 128 9.07 4.47 8.72
CA SER A 128 7.99 5.13 7.98
C SER A 128 8.08 6.65 8.04
N ALA A 129 8.48 7.22 9.17
CA ALA A 129 8.72 8.66 9.31
C ALA A 129 9.88 9.10 8.41
N TYR A 130 10.97 8.33 8.40
CA TYR A 130 12.09 8.57 7.47
C TYR A 130 11.65 8.45 6.00
N ALA A 131 10.86 7.44 5.66
CA ALA A 131 10.32 7.27 4.32
C ALA A 131 9.43 8.44 3.90
N TYR A 132 8.58 8.96 4.80
CA TYR A 132 7.76 10.14 4.53
C TYR A 132 8.61 11.37 4.19
N VAL A 133 9.58 11.70 5.07
CA VAL A 133 10.43 12.89 4.90
C VAL A 133 11.29 12.78 3.64
N MET A 134 11.92 11.63 3.42
CA MET A 134 12.76 11.40 2.25
C MET A 134 11.94 11.44 0.95
N SER A 135 10.77 10.82 0.93
CA SER A 135 9.88 10.84 -0.22
C SER A 135 9.36 12.24 -0.52
N PHE A 136 9.03 13.02 0.52
CA PHE A 136 8.61 14.41 0.37
C PHE A 136 9.74 15.27 -0.23
N GLY A 137 10.93 15.18 0.33
CA GLY A 137 12.10 15.91 -0.19
C GLY A 137 12.42 15.53 -1.63
N LEU A 138 12.40 14.23 -1.94
CA LEU A 138 12.66 13.76 -3.30
C LEU A 138 11.56 14.21 -4.28
N GLY A 139 10.29 14.10 -3.91
CA GLY A 139 9.17 14.59 -4.72
C GLY A 139 9.27 16.10 -4.99
N LEU A 140 9.59 16.89 -3.95
CA LEU A 140 9.80 18.32 -4.09
C LEU A 140 10.95 18.64 -5.04
N VAL A 141 12.15 18.08 -4.81
CA VAL A 141 13.34 18.35 -5.60
C VAL A 141 13.16 17.92 -7.05
N LEU A 142 12.69 16.70 -7.30
CA LEU A 142 12.45 16.21 -8.65
C LEU A 142 11.48 17.10 -9.42
N TYR A 143 10.36 17.46 -8.82
CA TYR A 143 9.33 18.23 -9.52
C TYR A 143 9.65 19.72 -9.63
N VAL A 144 10.56 20.25 -8.84
CA VAL A 144 11.16 21.59 -9.11
C VAL A 144 11.83 21.61 -10.49
N PHE A 145 12.48 20.53 -10.90
CA PHE A 145 13.11 20.43 -12.24
C PHE A 145 12.16 19.90 -13.31
N LEU A 146 11.29 18.94 -12.99
CA LEU A 146 10.41 18.31 -13.96
C LEU A 146 9.20 19.17 -14.35
N ALA A 147 8.67 20.00 -13.44
CA ALA A 147 7.49 20.80 -13.70
C ALA A 147 7.72 21.82 -14.86
N PRO A 148 8.77 22.66 -14.83
CA PRO A 148 8.98 23.65 -15.87
C PRO A 148 9.39 23.05 -17.23
N THR A 149 9.88 21.80 -17.24
CA THR A 149 10.36 21.11 -18.43
C THR A 149 9.32 20.13 -18.97
N LEU A 150 9.16 19.00 -18.29
CA LEU A 150 8.35 17.88 -18.76
C LEU A 150 6.85 18.10 -18.53
N GLU A 151 6.43 18.48 -17.33
CA GLU A 151 4.99 18.64 -17.02
C GLU A 151 4.35 19.74 -17.87
N ARG A 152 5.00 20.90 -18.02
CA ARG A 152 4.51 21.95 -18.93
C ARG A 152 4.49 21.52 -20.39
N HIS A 153 5.47 20.73 -20.83
CA HIS A 153 5.48 20.16 -22.16
C HIS A 153 4.31 19.19 -22.36
N PHE A 154 4.03 18.35 -21.37
CA PHE A 154 2.92 17.41 -21.41
C PHE A 154 1.58 18.13 -21.50
N MET A 155 1.37 19.16 -20.70
CA MET A 155 0.14 19.99 -20.79
C MET A 155 -0.05 20.66 -22.15
N LYS A 156 1.04 21.03 -22.83
CA LYS A 156 0.99 21.67 -24.16
C LYS A 156 0.82 20.68 -25.32
N THR A 157 1.02 19.40 -25.09
CA THR A 157 1.01 18.36 -26.12
C THR A 157 0.15 17.15 -25.74
N PRO A 158 -1.13 17.35 -25.36
CA PRO A 158 -1.98 16.25 -24.88
C PRO A 158 -2.20 15.17 -25.95
N GLU A 159 -2.17 15.52 -27.22
CA GLU A 159 -2.31 14.60 -28.36
C GLU A 159 -1.16 13.56 -28.43
N ARG A 160 -0.03 13.85 -27.82
CA ARG A 160 1.14 12.94 -27.78
C ARG A 160 1.09 11.94 -26.61
N ALA A 161 0.15 12.08 -25.69
CA ALA A 161 0.02 11.20 -24.53
C ALA A 161 -0.28 9.74 -24.92
N GLN A 162 -1.03 9.54 -26.00
CA GLN A 162 -1.46 8.22 -26.48
C GLN A 162 -0.47 7.54 -27.45
N LYS A 163 0.77 8.02 -27.53
CA LYS A 163 1.79 7.31 -28.33
C LYS A 163 2.14 5.98 -27.70
N SER A 164 2.28 4.95 -28.53
CA SER A 164 2.49 3.55 -28.10
C SER A 164 3.68 3.36 -27.15
N TYR A 165 4.74 4.12 -27.31
CA TYR A 165 5.89 4.01 -26.38
C TYR A 165 5.58 4.53 -24.97
N TRP A 166 4.72 5.58 -24.82
CA TRP A 166 4.30 6.05 -23.50
C TRP A 166 3.37 5.06 -22.81
N ILE A 167 2.50 4.40 -23.58
CA ILE A 167 1.66 3.31 -23.07
C ILE A 167 2.56 2.17 -22.56
N LEU A 168 3.55 1.74 -23.36
CA LEU A 168 4.51 0.71 -22.96
C LEU A 168 5.27 1.11 -21.68
N PHE A 169 5.80 2.34 -21.63
CA PHE A 169 6.53 2.81 -20.44
C PHE A 169 5.65 2.82 -19.20
N GLN A 170 4.39 3.27 -19.31
CA GLN A 170 3.48 3.21 -18.18
C GLN A 170 3.23 1.78 -17.70
N TRP A 171 2.99 0.84 -18.60
CA TRP A 171 2.80 -0.55 -18.22
C TRP A 171 4.03 -1.11 -17.51
N VAL A 172 5.23 -0.82 -17.99
CA VAL A 172 6.48 -1.24 -17.35
C VAL A 172 6.66 -0.59 -15.98
N THR A 173 6.45 0.72 -15.86
CA THR A 173 6.60 1.43 -14.57
C THR A 173 5.52 1.03 -13.57
N THR A 174 4.30 0.79 -14.02
CA THR A 174 3.22 0.26 -13.18
C THR A 174 3.53 -1.16 -12.72
N ALA A 175 4.06 -2.04 -13.59
CA ALA A 175 4.50 -3.39 -13.18
C ALA A 175 5.60 -3.30 -12.12
N TYR A 176 6.57 -2.42 -12.31
CA TYR A 176 7.65 -2.17 -11.34
C TYR A 176 7.10 -1.67 -10.00
N LEU A 177 6.24 -0.65 -10.02
CA LEU A 177 5.63 -0.12 -8.81
C LEU A 177 4.79 -1.18 -8.09
N TRP A 178 3.94 -1.89 -8.82
CA TRP A 178 3.07 -2.91 -8.27
C TRP A 178 3.89 -4.06 -7.65
N ALA A 179 4.95 -4.52 -8.34
CA ALA A 179 5.81 -5.58 -7.83
C ALA A 179 6.52 -5.17 -6.53
N VAL A 180 7.16 -3.99 -6.50
CA VAL A 180 7.89 -3.53 -5.32
C VAL A 180 6.95 -3.24 -4.16
N TRP A 181 5.75 -2.75 -4.45
CA TRP A 181 4.73 -2.54 -3.44
C TRP A 181 4.26 -3.87 -2.83
N LEU A 182 3.97 -4.90 -3.65
CA LEU A 182 3.61 -6.23 -3.17
C LEU A 182 4.69 -6.84 -2.26
N ILE A 183 5.95 -6.68 -2.61
CA ILE A 183 7.09 -7.08 -1.76
C ILE A 183 7.00 -6.41 -0.37
N GLN A 184 6.54 -5.18 -0.28
CA GLN A 184 6.39 -4.47 0.99
C GLN A 184 5.13 -4.91 1.77
N ASP A 185 4.02 -5.07 1.07
CA ASP A 185 2.69 -5.16 1.69
C ASP A 185 2.15 -6.59 1.86
N PHE A 186 2.76 -7.61 1.25
CA PHE A 186 2.40 -9.00 1.55
C PHE A 186 2.54 -9.36 3.03
N ALA A 187 3.48 -8.75 3.75
CA ALA A 187 3.59 -8.92 5.19
C ALA A 187 2.29 -8.58 5.93
N ASN A 188 1.54 -7.56 5.48
CA ASN A 188 0.29 -7.13 6.07
C ASN A 188 -0.83 -8.17 5.94
N ILE A 189 -0.76 -8.99 4.89
CA ILE A 189 -1.75 -10.04 4.60
C ILE A 189 -1.32 -11.36 5.25
N TYR A 190 -0.07 -11.76 5.00
CA TYR A 190 0.44 -13.07 5.40
C TYR A 190 0.83 -13.16 6.88
N ILE A 191 0.78 -12.05 7.64
CA ILE A 191 1.00 -12.09 9.09
C ILE A 191 0.04 -13.06 9.80
N PHE A 192 -1.17 -13.24 9.32
CA PHE A 192 -2.19 -14.11 9.91
C PHE A 192 -1.97 -15.60 9.66
N LEU A 193 -1.18 -15.95 8.66
CA LEU A 193 -0.93 -17.33 8.26
C LEU A 193 0.42 -17.84 8.81
N PRO A 194 0.66 -19.16 8.81
CA PRO A 194 1.98 -19.71 9.13
C PRO A 194 3.09 -19.05 8.30
N ARG A 195 4.26 -18.87 8.87
CA ARG A 195 5.41 -18.26 8.17
C ARG A 195 5.82 -19.04 6.92
N GLN A 196 5.72 -20.34 6.98
CA GLN A 196 5.94 -21.25 5.87
C GLN A 196 4.60 -21.87 5.49
N LEU A 197 4.11 -21.54 4.31
CA LEU A 197 2.84 -22.08 3.81
C LEU A 197 3.02 -23.45 3.19
N SER A 198 2.09 -24.36 3.48
CA SER A 198 1.96 -25.57 2.65
C SER A 198 1.55 -25.18 1.22
N PRO A 199 1.85 -26.01 0.20
CA PRO A 199 1.46 -25.72 -1.19
C PRO A 199 -0.05 -25.47 -1.35
N GLU A 200 -0.88 -26.22 -0.63
CA GLU A 200 -2.34 -26.09 -0.68
C GLU A 200 -2.79 -24.75 -0.11
N LEU A 201 -2.23 -24.35 1.03
CA LEU A 201 -2.54 -23.07 1.67
C LEU A 201 -2.01 -21.90 0.83
N ALA A 202 -0.84 -22.04 0.22
CA ALA A 202 -0.27 -21.07 -0.70
C ALA A 202 -1.19 -20.83 -1.90
N ILE A 203 -1.66 -21.90 -2.57
CA ILE A 203 -2.58 -21.81 -3.69
C ILE A 203 -3.92 -21.20 -3.25
N ALA A 204 -4.50 -21.64 -2.14
CA ALA A 204 -5.77 -21.11 -1.65
C ALA A 204 -5.65 -19.61 -1.31
N SER A 205 -4.57 -19.20 -0.68
CA SER A 205 -4.32 -17.81 -0.29
C SER A 205 -4.17 -16.87 -1.48
N ILE A 206 -3.36 -17.27 -2.49
CA ILE A 206 -3.15 -16.43 -3.68
C ILE A 206 -4.42 -16.36 -4.53
N LEU A 207 -5.19 -17.43 -4.64
CA LEU A 207 -6.46 -17.42 -5.35
C LEU A 207 -7.46 -16.45 -4.72
N LEU A 208 -7.56 -16.40 -3.39
CA LEU A 208 -8.40 -15.41 -2.70
C LEU A 208 -7.97 -13.98 -3.06
N ILE A 209 -6.67 -13.68 -3.00
CA ILE A 209 -6.15 -12.34 -3.33
C ILE A 209 -6.45 -11.98 -4.78
N VAL A 210 -6.28 -12.91 -5.73
CA VAL A 210 -6.58 -12.71 -7.16
C VAL A 210 -8.08 -12.44 -7.37
N VAL A 211 -8.97 -13.14 -6.67
CA VAL A 211 -10.42 -12.91 -6.73
C VAL A 211 -10.76 -11.51 -6.19
N LEU A 212 -10.16 -11.10 -5.08
CA LEU A 212 -10.35 -9.75 -4.53
C LEU A 212 -9.84 -8.66 -5.48
N LEU A 213 -8.70 -8.89 -6.12
CA LEU A 213 -8.16 -8.00 -7.15
C LEU A 213 -9.11 -7.89 -8.35
N MET A 214 -9.68 -9.03 -8.80
CA MET A 214 -10.69 -9.06 -9.86
C MET A 214 -11.91 -8.20 -9.50
N ILE A 215 -12.44 -8.34 -8.28
CA ILE A 215 -13.56 -7.54 -7.79
C ILE A 215 -13.22 -6.05 -7.79
N THR A 216 -11.99 -5.69 -7.41
CA THR A 216 -11.52 -4.30 -7.41
C THR A 216 -11.53 -3.71 -8.82
N PHE A 217 -11.05 -4.44 -9.83
CA PHE A 217 -11.08 -3.99 -11.23
C PHE A 217 -12.49 -3.97 -11.81
N LEU A 218 -13.35 -4.94 -11.50
CA LEU A 218 -14.76 -4.96 -11.88
C LEU A 218 -15.48 -3.67 -11.41
N ASN A 219 -15.17 -3.23 -10.19
CA ASN A 219 -15.73 -2.01 -9.59
C ASN A 219 -14.95 -0.74 -9.98
N LYS A 220 -14.01 -0.82 -10.93
CA LYS A 220 -13.15 0.31 -11.36
C LYS A 220 -12.49 1.03 -10.19
N GLY A 221 -12.03 0.30 -9.19
CA GLY A 221 -11.41 0.81 -7.98
C GLY A 221 -12.37 1.41 -6.93
N GLY A 222 -13.66 1.48 -7.23
CA GLY A 222 -14.69 1.88 -6.26
C GLY A 222 -14.53 3.27 -5.64
N PRO A 223 -14.96 3.45 -4.37
CA PRO A 223 -14.88 4.75 -3.69
C PRO A 223 -13.47 5.28 -3.49
N VAL A 224 -12.49 4.41 -3.25
CA VAL A 224 -11.09 4.80 -3.00
C VAL A 224 -10.46 5.41 -4.26
N GLN A 225 -10.78 4.88 -5.45
CA GLN A 225 -10.34 5.46 -6.72
C GLN A 225 -10.83 6.89 -6.91
N LYS A 226 -12.07 7.20 -6.49
CA LYS A 226 -12.61 8.57 -6.55
C LYS A 226 -11.79 9.53 -5.67
N ILE A 227 -11.41 9.07 -4.47
CA ILE A 227 -10.57 9.84 -3.54
C ILE A 227 -9.18 10.08 -4.15
N LEU A 228 -8.57 9.05 -4.72
CA LEU A 228 -7.26 9.16 -5.36
C LEU A 228 -7.30 10.14 -6.54
N ASN A 229 -8.28 10.03 -7.42
CA ASN A 229 -8.44 10.92 -8.56
C ASN A 229 -8.62 12.40 -8.13
N SER A 230 -9.29 12.65 -7.00
CA SER A 230 -9.43 14.00 -6.47
C SER A 230 -8.13 14.59 -5.92
N LYS A 231 -7.19 13.74 -5.50
CA LYS A 231 -5.91 14.16 -4.92
C LYS A 231 -4.81 14.34 -5.97
N THR A 232 -4.69 13.40 -6.89
CA THR A 232 -3.57 13.37 -7.83
C THR A 232 -3.83 14.14 -9.12
N SER A 233 -5.11 14.32 -9.51
CA SER A 233 -5.54 14.98 -10.78
C SER A 233 -4.76 14.50 -12.01
N VAL A 234 -4.17 13.30 -11.97
CA VAL A 234 -3.28 12.78 -13.01
C VAL A 234 -4.10 11.95 -14.00
N THR A 235 -4.36 12.53 -15.15
CA THR A 235 -5.03 11.86 -16.28
C THR A 235 -4.08 11.60 -17.45
N ASP A 236 -2.92 12.28 -17.48
CA ASP A 236 -1.92 12.11 -18.53
C ASP A 236 -1.03 10.89 -18.23
N ILE A 237 -0.97 9.97 -19.18
CA ILE A 237 -0.17 8.73 -19.09
C ILE A 237 1.31 9.03 -18.78
N ARG A 238 1.86 10.11 -19.32
CA ARG A 238 3.26 10.50 -19.16
C ARG A 238 3.57 10.91 -17.72
N SER A 239 2.72 11.75 -17.14
CA SER A 239 2.83 12.13 -15.73
C SER A 239 2.64 10.93 -14.80
N ALA A 240 1.68 10.04 -15.11
CA ALA A 240 1.49 8.78 -14.38
C ALA A 240 2.74 7.90 -14.45
N THR A 241 3.36 7.76 -15.62
CA THR A 241 4.61 7.00 -15.81
C THR A 241 5.73 7.52 -14.91
N LEU A 242 5.91 8.85 -14.83
CA LEU A 242 6.94 9.45 -13.97
C LEU A 242 6.66 9.21 -12.48
N ILE A 243 5.40 9.37 -12.05
CA ILE A 243 4.99 9.12 -10.67
C ILE A 243 5.25 7.67 -10.30
N ASP A 244 4.79 6.73 -11.12
CA ASP A 244 4.95 5.30 -10.90
C ASP A 244 6.45 4.94 -10.80
N PHE A 245 7.29 5.44 -11.70
CA PHE A 245 8.72 5.17 -11.69
C PHE A 245 9.44 5.67 -10.44
N PHE A 246 9.22 6.94 -10.07
CA PHE A 246 9.91 7.51 -8.91
C PHE A 246 9.40 6.93 -7.60
N TYR A 247 8.09 6.73 -7.47
CA TYR A 247 7.52 6.11 -6.28
C TYR A 247 7.98 4.65 -6.13
N ALA A 248 8.00 3.86 -7.22
CA ALA A 248 8.56 2.52 -7.23
C ALA A 248 10.03 2.51 -6.78
N SER A 249 10.84 3.46 -7.27
CA SER A 249 12.25 3.55 -6.92
C SER A 249 12.47 3.88 -5.43
N ILE A 250 11.61 4.72 -4.85
CA ILE A 250 11.60 4.96 -3.40
C ILE A 250 11.28 3.68 -2.64
N LEU A 251 10.21 2.97 -3.02
CA LEU A 251 9.83 1.72 -2.36
C LEU A 251 10.91 0.65 -2.51
N ALA A 252 11.54 0.54 -3.69
CA ALA A 252 12.64 -0.39 -3.95
C ALA A 252 13.85 -0.11 -3.05
N TYR A 253 14.22 1.16 -2.89
CA TYR A 253 15.28 1.56 -1.96
C TYR A 253 14.99 1.08 -0.54
N PHE A 254 13.79 1.33 -0.02
CA PHE A 254 13.41 0.90 1.31
C PHE A 254 13.27 -0.61 1.44
N ALA A 255 12.87 -1.30 0.37
CA ALA A 255 12.83 -2.76 0.34
C ALA A 255 14.24 -3.36 0.44
N TYR A 256 15.21 -2.75 -0.24
CA TYR A 256 16.60 -3.19 -0.26
C TYR A 256 17.34 -2.90 1.05
N VAL A 257 17.16 -1.70 1.62
CA VAL A 257 17.88 -1.24 2.81
C VAL A 257 17.50 -2.02 4.07
N SER A 258 16.25 -2.46 4.19
CA SER A 258 15.78 -3.11 5.42
C SER A 258 14.55 -3.97 5.18
N ASN A 259 14.54 -5.18 5.75
CA ASN A 259 13.39 -6.07 5.78
C ASN A 259 12.29 -5.66 6.78
N THR A 260 12.50 -4.62 7.60
CA THR A 260 11.46 -4.12 8.50
C THR A 260 10.27 -3.60 7.69
N PRO A 261 9.04 -4.05 7.94
CA PRO A 261 7.85 -3.47 7.35
C PRO A 261 7.77 -1.96 7.59
N MET A 262 7.19 -1.24 6.66
CA MET A 262 6.96 0.20 6.77
C MET A 262 5.63 0.60 6.15
N SER A 263 5.19 1.82 6.40
CA SER A 263 4.01 2.39 5.76
C SER A 263 4.31 2.85 4.34
N THR A 264 3.86 2.11 3.35
CA THR A 264 3.86 2.53 1.94
C THR A 264 2.96 3.75 1.73
N THR A 265 1.85 3.85 2.46
CA THR A 265 0.96 5.01 2.46
C THR A 265 1.69 6.30 2.88
N TRP A 266 2.55 6.25 3.91
CA TRP A 266 3.31 7.43 4.34
C TRP A 266 4.34 7.84 3.29
N ALA A 267 5.04 6.89 2.67
CA ALA A 267 5.96 7.17 1.56
C ALA A 267 5.22 7.81 0.36
N PHE A 268 4.03 7.30 0.02
CA PHE A 268 3.18 7.86 -1.03
C PHE A 268 2.73 9.30 -0.71
N LEU A 269 2.19 9.53 0.49
CA LEU A 269 1.75 10.87 0.90
C LEU A 269 2.90 11.86 0.91
N GLY A 270 4.09 11.43 1.34
CA GLY A 270 5.31 12.24 1.27
C GLY A 270 5.62 12.64 -0.17
N PHE A 271 5.75 11.65 -1.07
CA PHE A 271 6.11 11.90 -2.46
C PHE A 271 5.11 12.81 -3.18
N ILE A 272 3.81 12.53 -3.06
CA ILE A 272 2.76 13.37 -3.67
C ILE A 272 2.73 14.76 -3.04
N GLY A 273 2.90 14.87 -1.72
CA GLY A 273 2.96 16.17 -1.03
C GLY A 273 4.11 17.05 -1.54
N GLY A 274 5.30 16.48 -1.70
CA GLY A 274 6.46 17.18 -2.27
C GLY A 274 6.22 17.61 -3.72
N ARG A 275 5.66 16.71 -4.55
CA ARG A 275 5.25 17.01 -5.92
C ARG A 275 4.26 18.17 -5.99
N GLU A 276 3.17 18.10 -5.25
CA GLU A 276 2.13 19.13 -5.27
C GLU A 276 2.66 20.50 -4.80
N LEU A 277 3.57 20.50 -3.83
CA LEU A 277 4.21 21.74 -3.38
C LEU A 277 5.11 22.35 -4.47
N ALA A 278 5.88 21.52 -5.20
CA ALA A 278 6.69 21.97 -6.33
C ALA A 278 5.81 22.57 -7.43
N LEU A 279 4.73 21.91 -7.81
CA LEU A 279 3.78 22.39 -8.83
C LEU A 279 3.09 23.70 -8.39
N ALA A 280 2.72 23.83 -7.12
CA ALA A 280 2.10 25.04 -6.59
C ALA A 280 3.06 26.24 -6.61
N THR A 281 4.34 26.02 -6.36
CA THR A 281 5.35 27.10 -6.35
C THR A 281 5.78 27.52 -7.75
N ILE A 282 5.91 26.58 -8.69
CA ILE A 282 6.45 26.82 -10.03
C ILE A 282 5.36 27.19 -11.03
N ASP A 283 4.28 26.39 -11.09
CA ASP A 283 3.23 26.56 -12.09
C ASP A 283 2.05 27.40 -11.56
N LYS A 284 2.05 27.76 -10.27
CA LYS A 284 0.99 28.57 -9.63
C LYS A 284 -0.41 28.04 -9.84
N VAL A 285 -0.54 26.73 -10.11
CA VAL A 285 -1.83 26.03 -10.30
C VAL A 285 -2.71 26.18 -9.06
N ARG A 286 -2.04 26.26 -7.90
CA ARG A 286 -2.69 26.47 -6.60
C ARG A 286 -1.80 27.33 -5.71
N SER A 287 -2.36 28.07 -4.76
CA SER A 287 -1.50 28.84 -3.83
C SER A 287 -0.68 27.90 -2.94
N PRO A 288 0.60 28.19 -2.67
CA PRO A 288 1.41 27.37 -1.76
C PRO A 288 0.77 27.17 -0.39
N GLY A 289 0.12 28.20 0.18
CA GLY A 289 -0.57 28.10 1.46
C GLY A 289 -1.74 27.11 1.44
N ALA A 290 -2.53 27.08 0.37
CA ALA A 290 -3.60 26.09 0.21
C ALA A 290 -3.03 24.67 0.08
N THR A 291 -1.90 24.52 -0.61
CA THR A 291 -1.21 23.25 -0.76
C THR A 291 -0.66 22.74 0.57
N PHE A 292 0.00 23.61 1.36
CA PHE A 292 0.45 23.26 2.72
C PHE A 292 -0.70 22.83 3.62
N LYS A 293 -1.87 23.47 3.51
CA LYS A 293 -3.05 23.07 4.28
C LYS A 293 -3.50 21.65 3.92
N ILE A 294 -3.51 21.29 2.63
CA ILE A 294 -3.87 19.94 2.18
C ILE A 294 -2.87 18.90 2.69
N ILE A 295 -1.57 19.16 2.52
CA ILE A 295 -0.49 18.29 2.99
C ILE A 295 -0.60 18.10 4.52
N GLY A 296 -0.80 19.19 5.26
CA GLY A 296 -0.97 19.15 6.72
C GLY A 296 -2.20 18.35 7.16
N MET A 297 -3.32 18.46 6.43
CA MET A 297 -4.52 17.67 6.72
C MET A 297 -4.28 16.16 6.43
N ASP A 298 -3.59 15.83 5.35
CA ASP A 298 -3.28 14.43 5.04
C ASP A 298 -2.30 13.84 6.06
N ALA A 299 -1.29 14.59 6.48
CA ALA A 299 -0.38 14.19 7.56
C ALA A 299 -1.12 14.01 8.90
N ALA A 300 -2.03 14.92 9.25
CA ALA A 300 -2.84 14.81 10.47
C ALA A 300 -3.74 13.57 10.45
N LYS A 301 -4.37 13.27 9.31
CA LYS A 301 -5.17 12.04 9.15
C LYS A 301 -4.30 10.77 9.24
N ALA A 302 -3.11 10.78 8.67
CA ALA A 302 -2.17 9.66 8.76
C ALA A 302 -1.69 9.44 10.20
N LEU A 303 -1.41 10.51 10.94
CA LEU A 303 -1.09 10.46 12.38
C LEU A 303 -2.27 9.97 13.22
N PHE A 304 -3.49 10.41 12.92
CA PHE A 304 -4.70 9.88 13.57
C PHE A 304 -4.81 8.36 13.37
N GLY A 305 -4.60 7.88 12.14
CA GLY A 305 -4.58 6.45 11.84
C GLY A 305 -3.51 5.70 12.64
N LEU A 306 -2.31 6.28 12.81
CA LEU A 306 -1.26 5.72 13.67
C LEU A 306 -1.69 5.63 15.12
N VAL A 307 -2.28 6.69 15.69
CA VAL A 307 -2.78 6.70 17.08
C VAL A 307 -3.82 5.59 17.27
N VAL A 308 -4.80 5.49 16.38
CA VAL A 308 -5.80 4.41 16.42
C VAL A 308 -5.12 3.02 16.37
N SER A 309 -4.14 2.84 15.50
CA SER A 309 -3.38 1.57 15.39
C SER A 309 -2.69 1.18 16.69
N VAL A 310 -2.01 2.14 17.33
CA VAL A 310 -1.32 1.93 18.62
C VAL A 310 -2.33 1.63 19.75
N VAL A 311 -3.43 2.36 19.81
CA VAL A 311 -4.50 2.13 20.80
C VAL A 311 -5.08 0.73 20.67
N LEU A 312 -5.36 0.28 19.45
CA LEU A 312 -5.87 -1.08 19.21
C LEU A 312 -4.80 -2.13 19.56
N ALA A 313 -3.55 -1.92 19.14
CA ALA A 313 -2.46 -2.86 19.38
C ALA A 313 -2.17 -3.07 20.87
N VAL A 314 -2.30 -2.04 21.68
CA VAL A 314 -2.02 -2.11 23.14
C VAL A 314 -3.29 -2.44 23.93
N GLY A 315 -4.44 -1.90 23.53
CA GLY A 315 -5.70 -2.01 24.26
C GLY A 315 -6.38 -3.37 24.10
N LEU A 316 -6.43 -3.92 22.89
CA LEU A 316 -7.16 -5.16 22.64
C LEU A 316 -6.58 -6.38 23.35
N PRO A 317 -5.24 -6.63 23.39
CA PRO A 317 -4.70 -7.75 24.16
C PRO A 317 -4.95 -7.60 25.66
N ARG A 318 -4.90 -6.36 26.19
CA ARG A 318 -5.22 -6.09 27.62
C ARG A 318 -6.68 -6.38 27.95
N LEU A 319 -7.59 -5.93 27.07
CA LEU A 319 -9.01 -6.23 27.21
C LEU A 319 -9.28 -7.73 27.19
N ALA A 320 -8.67 -8.47 26.26
CA ALA A 320 -8.78 -9.92 26.18
C ALA A 320 -8.29 -10.61 27.46
N ALA A 321 -7.15 -10.16 28.01
CA ALA A 321 -6.61 -10.69 29.26
C ALA A 321 -7.55 -10.42 30.45
N MET A 322 -8.13 -9.22 30.56
CA MET A 322 -9.13 -8.90 31.60
C MET A 322 -10.38 -9.75 31.47
N MET A 323 -10.89 -9.98 30.26
CA MET A 323 -12.04 -10.87 30.05
C MET A 323 -11.75 -12.31 30.42
N ALA A 324 -10.54 -12.81 30.16
CA ALA A 324 -10.13 -14.16 30.53
C ALA A 324 -9.94 -14.34 32.04
N SER A 325 -9.60 -13.29 32.77
CA SER A 325 -9.46 -13.33 34.25
C SER A 325 -10.79 -13.16 35.01
N ALA A 326 -11.85 -12.71 34.32
CA ALA A 326 -13.19 -12.52 34.88
C ALA A 326 -14.09 -13.76 34.75
N ASN A 327 -13.67 -14.76 33.94
CA ASN A 327 -14.31 -16.05 33.77
C ASN A 327 -13.56 -17.15 34.52
#